data_c088c0bce7dd4ea23a3097934a949098
#
_entry.id   c088c0bce7dd4ea23a3097934a949098
#
_cell.length_a   1.000
_cell.length_b   1.000
_cell.length_c   1.000
_cell.angle_alpha   90.00
_cell.angle_beta   90.00
_cell.angle_gamma   90.00
#
_symmetry.space_group_name_H-M   'P 1'
#
loop_
_entity.id
_entity.type
_entity.pdbx_description
1 polymer ?
#
loop_
_entity_poly.entity_id
_entity_poly.type
_entity_poly.pdbx_seq_one_letter_code
_entity_poly.pdbx_strand_id
1 'polypeptide(L)'
;MADFKDVAKLAGVSISTVSNVMTGKKTVSPALEERVLKAVKELGYHASPIAQGMRNSRTNTIGVVISSFQRVFFGPMLKGIQDTVSEAGCVMNVLDSGGSLETEKRCVKYLVATKADGIIMESLAYDSDPKQEKYVKGLNALGNSRKHIPVVLLEHKISAARVDTVMVDNRLSARKAVEHLIGCGRREIAHIVGPDYVSVSRMRLLGYQDALKENGIPFNEKLVVKGDFLPLSGYQAMRRLFQTGEKISAVFAANDQMAIGAIRAIQEAGKAIPGEIAVAGFDNIFPSTLVSPPLTTVRVPNYDMGVAAAKRLLQRIEGKAAGDGETLLLGTELIVRGSTSPEGDNSWDLGSW
;
A
#
# COMPACT_ATOMS: atom_id res chain seq x y z
N MET A 1 10.91 16.05 33.66
CA MET A 1 9.54 15.81 33.09
C MET A 1 8.71 15.29 34.26
N ALA A 2 7.59 15.91 34.58
CA ALA A 2 6.72 15.49 35.68
C ALA A 2 6.25 14.06 35.50
N ASP A 3 6.13 13.29 36.58
CA ASP A 3 5.63 11.89 36.56
C ASP A 3 4.36 11.74 37.42
N PHE A 4 3.78 10.55 37.48
CA PHE A 4 2.59 10.28 38.31
C PHE A 4 2.81 10.56 39.80
N LYS A 5 4.04 10.48 40.31
CA LYS A 5 4.35 10.77 41.70
C LYS A 5 4.28 12.27 41.96
N ASP A 6 4.73 13.07 40.99
CA ASP A 6 4.66 14.53 41.10
C ASP A 6 3.21 15.01 41.09
N VAL A 7 2.38 14.46 40.18
CA VAL A 7 0.94 14.75 40.13
C VAL A 7 0.26 14.31 41.43
N ALA A 8 0.55 13.13 41.94
CA ALA A 8 -0.04 12.63 43.18
C ALA A 8 0.32 13.51 44.38
N LYS A 9 1.58 13.94 44.44
CA LYS A 9 2.11 14.85 45.49
C LYS A 9 1.41 16.21 45.42
N LEU A 10 1.32 16.81 44.26
CA LEU A 10 0.69 18.13 44.08
C LEU A 10 -0.85 18.05 44.32
N ALA A 11 -1.53 17.01 43.85
CA ALA A 11 -2.94 16.81 44.09
C ALA A 11 -3.29 16.32 45.51
N GLY A 12 -2.31 15.92 46.32
CA GLY A 12 -2.50 15.36 47.68
C GLY A 12 -3.33 14.06 47.66
N VAL A 13 -3.05 13.19 46.71
CA VAL A 13 -3.76 11.89 46.53
C VAL A 13 -2.76 10.76 46.32
N SER A 14 -3.22 9.51 46.35
CA SER A 14 -2.37 8.35 46.04
C SER A 14 -2.07 8.27 44.53
N ILE A 15 -0.96 7.63 44.17
CA ILE A 15 -0.62 7.34 42.77
C ILE A 15 -1.73 6.51 42.10
N SER A 16 -2.38 5.62 42.87
CA SER A 16 -3.50 4.82 42.37
C SER A 16 -4.72 5.69 42.07
N THR A 17 -5.01 6.74 42.83
CA THR A 17 -6.07 7.71 42.56
C THR A 17 -5.79 8.48 41.27
N VAL A 18 -4.56 9.00 41.10
CA VAL A 18 -4.13 9.63 39.82
C VAL A 18 -4.34 8.69 38.66
N SER A 19 -3.90 7.44 38.80
CA SER A 19 -4.08 6.42 37.75
C SER A 19 -5.54 6.16 37.42
N ASN A 20 -6.43 6.11 38.41
CA ASN A 20 -7.88 5.88 38.18
C ASN A 20 -8.53 7.07 37.49
N VAL A 21 -8.22 8.31 37.89
CA VAL A 21 -8.68 9.53 37.21
C VAL A 21 -8.21 9.55 35.76
N MET A 22 -6.91 9.32 35.50
CA MET A 22 -6.33 9.39 34.17
C MET A 22 -6.77 8.25 33.23
N THR A 23 -7.28 7.15 33.77
CA THR A 23 -7.69 5.96 32.96
C THR A 23 -9.17 5.72 32.93
N GLY A 24 -9.97 6.38 33.77
CA GLY A 24 -11.40 6.13 33.92
C GLY A 24 -11.78 4.71 34.42
N LYS A 25 -10.80 3.91 34.89
CA LYS A 25 -11.03 2.50 35.27
C LYS A 25 -11.89 2.30 36.53
N LYS A 26 -11.87 3.28 37.42
CA LYS A 26 -12.73 3.27 38.61
C LYS A 26 -13.29 4.66 38.82
N THR A 27 -14.52 4.74 39.22
CA THR A 27 -15.20 5.98 39.60
C THR A 27 -14.43 6.62 40.75
N VAL A 28 -14.04 7.86 40.61
CA VAL A 28 -13.39 8.69 41.61
C VAL A 28 -14.37 9.80 41.95
N SER A 29 -14.39 10.28 43.23
CA SER A 29 -15.29 11.38 43.58
C SER A 29 -14.93 12.63 42.76
N PRO A 30 -15.93 13.46 42.35
CA PRO A 30 -15.69 14.65 41.53
C PRO A 30 -14.67 15.61 42.11
N ALA A 31 -14.64 15.76 43.43
CA ALA A 31 -13.67 16.61 44.12
C ALA A 31 -12.22 16.12 44.01
N LEU A 32 -12.00 14.81 44.01
CA LEU A 32 -10.66 14.22 43.82
C LEU A 32 -10.24 14.27 42.34
N GLU A 33 -11.18 14.08 41.43
CA GLU A 33 -10.97 14.19 40.00
C GLU A 33 -10.51 15.59 39.60
N GLU A 34 -11.23 16.64 40.08
CA GLU A 34 -10.89 18.04 39.84
C GLU A 34 -9.49 18.38 40.35
N ARG A 35 -9.14 17.94 41.56
CA ARG A 35 -7.79 18.14 42.14
C ARG A 35 -6.69 17.52 41.28
N VAL A 36 -6.90 16.30 40.79
CA VAL A 36 -5.93 15.62 39.95
C VAL A 36 -5.79 16.32 38.59
N LEU A 37 -6.90 16.68 37.93
CA LEU A 37 -6.87 17.38 36.64
C LEU A 37 -6.22 18.76 36.74
N LYS A 38 -6.42 19.47 37.85
CA LYS A 38 -5.74 20.75 38.12
C LYS A 38 -4.22 20.55 38.27
N ALA A 39 -3.78 19.55 39.02
CA ALA A 39 -2.36 19.24 39.19
C ALA A 39 -1.72 18.79 37.86
N VAL A 40 -2.41 18.01 37.04
CA VAL A 40 -1.97 17.62 35.70
C VAL A 40 -1.71 18.86 34.83
N LYS A 41 -2.65 19.81 34.81
CA LYS A 41 -2.54 21.05 34.04
C LYS A 41 -1.41 21.94 34.53
N GLU A 42 -1.26 22.09 35.85
CA GLU A 42 -0.24 22.93 36.48
C GLU A 42 1.17 22.41 36.25
N LEU A 43 1.37 21.08 36.29
CA LEU A 43 2.65 20.44 36.01
C LEU A 43 2.95 20.24 34.51
N GLY A 44 2.01 20.60 33.61
CA GLY A 44 2.13 20.27 32.20
C GLY A 44 2.33 18.77 31.97
N TYR A 45 1.75 17.94 32.86
CA TYR A 45 1.92 16.49 32.75
C TYR A 45 1.15 15.94 31.56
N HIS A 46 1.88 15.36 30.61
CA HIS A 46 1.31 14.57 29.53
C HIS A 46 1.54 13.09 29.83
N ALA A 47 0.46 12.33 29.95
CA ALA A 47 0.57 10.89 30.15
C ALA A 47 1.33 10.27 28.99
N SER A 48 2.48 9.65 29.27
CA SER A 48 3.25 8.96 28.25
C SER A 48 2.40 7.84 27.62
N PRO A 49 2.17 7.85 26.31
CA PRO A 49 1.45 6.76 25.62
C PRO A 49 2.08 5.39 25.89
N ILE A 50 3.41 5.36 26.05
CA ILE A 50 4.18 4.15 26.38
C ILE A 50 3.80 3.64 27.79
N ALA A 51 3.71 4.53 28.79
CA ALA A 51 3.33 4.15 30.14
C ALA A 51 1.86 3.71 30.25
N GLN A 52 0.96 4.30 29.48
CA GLN A 52 -0.42 3.86 29.34
C GLN A 52 -0.52 2.50 28.61
N GLY A 53 0.21 2.30 27.53
CA GLY A 53 0.28 1.05 26.80
C GLY A 53 0.81 -0.12 27.63
N MET A 54 1.78 0.12 28.52
CA MET A 54 2.29 -0.90 29.46
C MET A 54 1.24 -1.38 30.45
N ARG A 55 0.27 -0.54 30.82
CA ARG A 55 -0.80 -0.88 31.78
C ARG A 55 -2.02 -1.52 31.11
N ASN A 56 -2.32 -1.14 29.87
CA ASN A 56 -3.54 -1.57 29.16
C ASN A 56 -3.30 -2.72 28.20
N SER A 57 -2.07 -3.24 28.08
CA SER A 57 -1.64 -4.24 27.08
C SER A 57 -1.85 -3.79 25.62
N ARG A 58 -2.22 -2.52 25.37
CA ARG A 58 -2.41 -1.91 24.04
C ARG A 58 -1.66 -0.59 23.97
N THR A 59 -0.97 -0.37 22.85
CA THR A 59 -0.23 0.88 22.59
C THR A 59 -1.03 1.86 21.74
N ASN A 60 -2.19 1.41 21.21
CA ASN A 60 -2.97 2.10 20.20
C ASN A 60 -2.11 2.55 19.00
N THR A 61 -1.13 1.72 18.64
CA THR A 61 -0.23 1.98 17.52
C THR A 61 -0.38 0.89 16.47
N ILE A 62 -0.68 1.28 15.25
CA ILE A 62 -0.73 0.41 14.08
C ILE A 62 0.53 0.63 13.25
N GLY A 63 1.29 -0.44 13.01
CA GLY A 63 2.42 -0.41 12.11
C GLY A 63 1.99 -0.58 10.66
N VAL A 64 2.57 0.21 9.76
CA VAL A 64 2.38 0.05 8.32
C VAL A 64 3.74 -0.08 7.66
N VAL A 65 3.96 -1.14 6.86
CA VAL A 65 5.20 -1.35 6.12
C VAL A 65 4.89 -1.33 4.63
N ILE A 66 5.53 -0.41 3.91
CA ILE A 66 5.43 -0.28 2.45
C ILE A 66 6.78 -0.50 1.80
N SER A 67 6.78 -0.83 0.51
CA SER A 67 8.03 -1.08 -0.23
C SER A 67 8.80 0.20 -0.56
N SER A 68 8.13 1.34 -0.78
CA SER A 68 8.80 2.61 -1.07
C SER A 68 7.86 3.81 -0.97
N PHE A 69 8.29 4.87 -0.27
CA PHE A 69 7.62 6.18 -0.30
C PHE A 69 7.66 6.88 -1.67
N GLN A 70 8.56 6.46 -2.58
CA GLN A 70 8.64 7.02 -3.93
C GLN A 70 7.49 6.55 -4.83
N ARG A 71 6.78 5.47 -4.45
CA ARG A 71 5.60 4.99 -5.17
C ARG A 71 4.39 5.81 -4.75
N VAL A 72 3.96 6.72 -5.63
CA VAL A 72 2.79 7.60 -5.43
C VAL A 72 1.50 6.80 -5.15
N PHE A 73 1.44 5.57 -5.64
CA PHE A 73 0.40 4.57 -5.41
C PHE A 73 -0.02 4.45 -3.94
N PHE A 74 0.93 4.51 -2.99
CA PHE A 74 0.62 4.30 -1.57
C PHE A 74 -0.05 5.50 -0.88
N GLY A 75 0.03 6.70 -1.44
CA GLY A 75 -0.50 7.91 -0.80
C GLY A 75 -1.97 7.78 -0.38
N PRO A 76 -2.92 7.54 -1.30
CA PRO A 76 -4.33 7.36 -0.97
C PRO A 76 -4.59 6.16 -0.06
N MET A 77 -3.83 5.06 -0.23
CA MET A 77 -3.94 3.87 0.63
C MET A 77 -3.58 4.17 2.08
N LEU A 78 -2.46 4.88 2.30
CA LEU A 78 -2.04 5.33 3.63
C LEU A 78 -3.08 6.28 4.24
N LYS A 79 -3.70 7.13 3.42
CA LYS A 79 -4.79 8.02 3.87
C LYS A 79 -6.01 7.21 4.35
N GLY A 80 -6.44 6.20 3.60
CA GLY A 80 -7.54 5.32 4.00
C GLY A 80 -7.24 4.54 5.29
N ILE A 81 -6.01 4.06 5.45
CA ILE A 81 -5.55 3.43 6.70
C ILE A 81 -5.61 4.46 7.85
N GLN A 82 -5.00 5.64 7.65
CA GLN A 82 -4.92 6.69 8.68
C GLN A 82 -6.30 7.12 9.16
N ASP A 83 -7.24 7.39 8.25
CA ASP A 83 -8.59 7.83 8.61
C ASP A 83 -9.27 6.76 9.48
N THR A 84 -9.23 5.51 9.04
CA THR A 84 -9.87 4.39 9.74
C THR A 84 -9.25 4.12 11.12
N VAL A 85 -7.92 4.14 11.25
CA VAL A 85 -7.27 3.87 12.54
C VAL A 85 -7.41 5.06 13.51
N SER A 86 -7.46 6.30 12.99
CA SER A 86 -7.66 7.50 13.81
C SER A 86 -9.06 7.54 14.42
N GLU A 87 -10.10 7.14 13.68
CA GLU A 87 -11.47 7.00 14.20
C GLU A 87 -11.52 5.98 15.35
N ALA A 88 -10.67 4.96 15.31
CA ALA A 88 -10.52 3.97 16.38
C ALA A 88 -9.61 4.42 17.54
N GLY A 89 -9.14 5.67 17.53
CA GLY A 89 -8.23 6.23 18.55
C GLY A 89 -6.81 5.65 18.49
N CYS A 90 -6.39 5.14 17.34
CA CYS A 90 -5.05 4.61 17.10
C CYS A 90 -4.18 5.60 16.32
N VAL A 91 -2.87 5.46 16.49
CA VAL A 91 -1.83 6.20 15.72
C VAL A 91 -1.19 5.26 14.72
N MET A 92 -0.95 5.74 13.51
CA MET A 92 -0.24 5.01 12.46
C MET A 92 1.25 5.32 12.48
N ASN A 93 2.08 4.27 12.42
CA ASN A 93 3.53 4.35 12.26
C ASN A 93 3.93 3.71 10.93
N VAL A 94 4.39 4.51 9.96
CA VAL A 94 4.73 4.06 8.61
C VAL A 94 6.22 3.86 8.46
N LEU A 95 6.63 2.71 7.95
CA LEU A 95 8.01 2.32 7.70
C LEU A 95 8.20 1.95 6.23
N ASP A 96 9.31 2.38 5.66
CA ASP A 96 9.73 2.07 4.29
C ASP A 96 10.76 0.94 4.29
N SER A 97 10.47 -0.14 3.56
CA SER A 97 11.42 -1.25 3.41
C SER A 97 12.45 -1.03 2.29
N GLY A 98 12.30 0.02 1.50
CA GLY A 98 13.20 0.34 0.39
C GLY A 98 13.29 -0.77 -0.68
N GLY A 99 12.25 -1.58 -0.83
CA GLY A 99 12.26 -2.73 -1.75
C GLY A 99 13.17 -3.87 -1.30
N SER A 100 13.57 -3.93 -0.01
CA SER A 100 14.47 -4.94 0.53
C SER A 100 13.76 -5.82 1.58
N LEU A 101 13.71 -7.14 1.33
CA LEU A 101 13.15 -8.10 2.27
C LEU A 101 13.86 -8.09 3.63
N GLU A 102 15.18 -7.86 3.65
CA GLU A 102 15.92 -7.78 4.91
C GLU A 102 15.55 -6.51 5.70
N THR A 103 15.29 -5.41 5.01
CA THR A 103 14.78 -4.18 5.66
C THR A 103 13.33 -4.38 6.11
N GLU A 104 12.47 -5.04 5.31
CA GLU A 104 11.12 -5.42 5.72
C GLU A 104 11.12 -6.20 7.04
N LYS A 105 11.96 -7.24 7.14
CA LYS A 105 12.12 -8.03 8.38
C LYS A 105 12.56 -7.16 9.57
N ARG A 106 13.44 -6.18 9.35
CA ARG A 106 13.85 -5.22 10.41
C ARG A 106 12.70 -4.33 10.83
N CYS A 107 11.89 -3.84 9.86
CA CYS A 107 10.68 -3.06 10.13
C CYS A 107 9.69 -3.86 10.98
N VAL A 108 9.38 -5.10 10.59
CA VAL A 108 8.49 -5.98 11.36
C VAL A 108 9.04 -6.23 12.76
N LYS A 109 10.33 -6.54 12.89
CA LYS A 109 11.00 -6.73 14.21
C LYS A 109 10.90 -5.48 15.08
N TYR A 110 11.08 -4.30 14.51
CA TYR A 110 10.93 -3.01 15.21
C TYR A 110 9.49 -2.83 15.72
N LEU A 111 8.48 -3.07 14.89
CA LEU A 111 7.08 -2.96 15.26
C LEU A 111 6.68 -3.93 16.36
N VAL A 112 7.21 -5.16 16.32
CA VAL A 112 7.05 -6.15 17.42
C VAL A 112 7.72 -5.65 18.73
N ALA A 113 8.93 -5.14 18.63
CA ALA A 113 9.69 -4.64 19.80
C ALA A 113 9.01 -3.42 20.43
N THR A 114 8.44 -2.53 19.63
CA THR A 114 7.67 -1.36 20.09
C THR A 114 6.22 -1.68 20.47
N LYS A 115 5.84 -2.97 20.41
CA LYS A 115 4.52 -3.48 20.83
C LYS A 115 3.37 -2.89 20.03
N ALA A 116 3.54 -2.68 18.72
CA ALA A 116 2.42 -2.35 17.85
C ALA A 116 1.24 -3.31 18.10
N ASP A 117 0.02 -2.80 18.03
CA ASP A 117 -1.18 -3.61 18.26
C ASP A 117 -1.53 -4.47 17.04
N GLY A 118 -1.11 -4.06 15.85
CA GLY A 118 -1.26 -4.79 14.62
C GLY A 118 -0.37 -4.22 13.51
N ILE A 119 -0.23 -4.94 12.41
CA ILE A 119 0.62 -4.57 11.27
C ILE A 119 -0.16 -4.72 9.98
N ILE A 120 -0.13 -3.69 9.12
CA ILE A 120 -0.55 -3.73 7.72
C ILE A 120 0.71 -3.65 6.87
N MET A 121 0.87 -4.52 5.88
CA MET A 121 2.09 -4.48 5.08
C MET A 121 1.93 -4.98 3.65
N GLU A 122 2.66 -4.33 2.72
CA GLU A 122 3.05 -4.93 1.46
C GLU A 122 4.32 -5.74 1.72
N SER A 123 4.27 -7.06 1.55
CA SER A 123 5.43 -7.92 1.76
C SER A 123 6.15 -8.22 0.44
N LEU A 124 7.47 -8.32 0.50
CA LEU A 124 8.32 -8.78 -0.61
C LEU A 124 8.57 -10.30 -0.56
N ALA A 125 7.99 -11.00 0.40
CA ALA A 125 8.15 -12.42 0.55
C ALA A 125 7.23 -13.22 -0.39
N TYR A 126 7.67 -14.43 -0.75
CA TYR A 126 6.94 -15.36 -1.62
C TYR A 126 6.80 -16.73 -0.98
N ASP A 127 5.66 -17.39 -1.24
CA ASP A 127 5.42 -18.79 -0.86
C ASP A 127 6.44 -19.78 -1.48
N SER A 128 6.91 -19.45 -2.68
CA SER A 128 7.73 -20.37 -3.50
C SER A 128 9.23 -20.34 -3.16
N ASP A 129 9.67 -19.46 -2.25
CA ASP A 129 11.08 -19.40 -1.85
C ASP A 129 11.30 -20.13 -0.49
N PRO A 130 11.92 -21.31 -0.49
CA PRO A 130 12.18 -22.06 0.75
C PRO A 130 12.99 -21.27 1.79
N LYS A 131 13.84 -20.34 1.35
CA LYS A 131 14.65 -19.49 2.26
C LYS A 131 13.79 -18.48 3.03
N GLN A 132 12.58 -18.21 2.56
CA GLN A 132 11.64 -17.28 3.17
C GLN A 132 10.57 -17.96 4.02
N GLU A 133 10.46 -19.30 3.94
CA GLU A 133 9.40 -20.09 4.58
C GLU A 133 9.25 -19.79 6.08
N LYS A 134 10.38 -19.73 6.80
CA LYS A 134 10.37 -19.44 8.23
C LYS A 134 9.82 -18.04 8.52
N TYR A 135 10.17 -17.04 7.71
CA TYR A 135 9.66 -15.68 7.86
C TYR A 135 8.17 -15.61 7.55
N VAL A 136 7.77 -16.18 6.42
CA VAL A 136 6.37 -16.20 5.96
C VAL A 136 5.45 -16.86 6.99
N LYS A 137 5.80 -18.06 7.45
CA LYS A 137 5.05 -18.77 8.52
C LYS A 137 5.05 -17.99 9.83
N GLY A 138 6.15 -17.23 10.11
CA GLY A 138 6.27 -16.40 11.28
C GLY A 138 5.33 -15.20 11.31
N LEU A 139 4.84 -14.71 10.16
CA LEU A 139 3.91 -13.58 10.11
C LEU A 139 2.59 -13.86 10.84
N ASN A 140 2.12 -15.11 10.82
CA ASN A 140 0.92 -15.52 11.56
C ASN A 140 1.13 -15.69 13.08
N ALA A 141 2.37 -15.62 13.55
CA ALA A 141 2.71 -15.88 14.94
C ALA A 141 3.49 -14.72 15.59
N LEU A 142 3.32 -13.48 15.06
CA LEU A 142 4.01 -12.32 15.59
C LEU A 142 3.52 -11.99 17.01
N GLY A 143 4.46 -11.53 17.85
CA GLY A 143 4.17 -11.19 19.24
C GLY A 143 4.81 -12.18 20.21
N ASN A 144 4.15 -12.43 21.32
CA ASN A 144 4.60 -13.37 22.34
C ASN A 144 3.41 -14.17 22.91
N SER A 145 3.68 -15.10 23.85
CA SER A 145 2.66 -15.94 24.48
C SER A 145 1.51 -15.19 25.17
N ARG A 146 1.67 -13.89 25.43
CA ARG A 146 0.66 -13.05 26.08
C ARG A 146 -0.09 -12.13 25.12
N LYS A 147 0.49 -11.83 23.95
CA LYS A 147 -0.10 -10.92 22.97
C LYS A 147 0.32 -11.32 21.56
N HIS A 148 -0.65 -11.77 20.79
CA HIS A 148 -0.52 -11.94 19.35
C HIS A 148 -0.66 -10.58 18.65
N ILE A 149 0.16 -10.32 17.62
CA ILE A 149 0.10 -9.12 16.78
C ILE A 149 -0.46 -9.54 15.42
N PRO A 150 -1.72 -9.25 15.11
CA PRO A 150 -2.30 -9.60 13.82
C PRO A 150 -1.64 -8.84 12.67
N VAL A 151 -1.59 -9.49 11.51
CA VAL A 151 -1.03 -8.95 10.27
C VAL A 151 -2.11 -8.97 9.19
N VAL A 152 -2.18 -7.90 8.39
CA VAL A 152 -2.94 -7.84 7.14
C VAL A 152 -1.99 -7.53 6.01
N LEU A 153 -1.98 -8.37 4.97
CA LEU A 153 -1.19 -8.14 3.76
C LEU A 153 -1.95 -7.26 2.78
N LEU A 154 -1.19 -6.48 2.01
CA LEU A 154 -1.66 -5.68 0.89
C LEU A 154 -1.11 -6.24 -0.42
N GLU A 155 -1.81 -6.00 -1.52
CA GLU A 155 -1.37 -6.21 -2.90
C GLU A 155 -1.29 -7.68 -3.36
N HIS A 156 -0.84 -8.61 -2.53
CA HIS A 156 -0.77 -10.01 -2.91
C HIS A 156 -0.91 -10.95 -1.71
N LYS A 157 -1.45 -12.14 -2.00
CA LYS A 157 -1.61 -13.21 -1.02
C LYS A 157 -0.31 -14.01 -0.89
N ILE A 158 0.06 -14.30 0.36
CA ILE A 158 1.08 -15.28 0.71
C ILE A 158 0.36 -16.40 1.48
N SER A 159 0.08 -17.52 0.80
CA SER A 159 -0.81 -18.55 1.32
C SER A 159 -0.27 -19.21 2.60
N ALA A 160 1.05 -19.42 2.66
CA ALA A 160 1.70 -19.99 3.84
C ALA A 160 1.67 -19.09 5.08
N ALA A 161 1.43 -17.77 4.92
CA ALA A 161 1.33 -16.85 6.03
C ALA A 161 0.01 -16.99 6.81
N ARG A 162 -1.07 -17.47 6.18
CA ARG A 162 -2.41 -17.63 6.78
C ARG A 162 -2.94 -16.35 7.44
N VAL A 163 -2.60 -15.19 6.92
CA VAL A 163 -3.05 -13.89 7.39
C VAL A 163 -4.03 -13.27 6.40
N ASP A 164 -4.82 -12.31 6.86
CA ASP A 164 -5.75 -11.59 5.98
C ASP A 164 -5.00 -10.83 4.89
N THR A 165 -5.61 -10.76 3.71
CA THR A 165 -5.04 -10.06 2.56
C THR A 165 -6.10 -9.19 1.89
N VAL A 166 -5.73 -7.95 1.56
CA VAL A 166 -6.53 -7.04 0.74
C VAL A 166 -5.79 -6.80 -0.57
N MET A 167 -6.42 -7.12 -1.69
CA MET A 167 -5.77 -7.05 -3.00
C MET A 167 -6.77 -6.81 -4.14
N VAL A 168 -6.25 -6.58 -5.34
CA VAL A 168 -6.99 -6.61 -6.60
C VAL A 168 -6.51 -7.76 -7.48
N ASP A 169 -7.30 -8.17 -8.45
CA ASP A 169 -6.84 -9.13 -9.47
C ASP A 169 -5.95 -8.42 -10.50
N ASN A 170 -4.66 -8.37 -10.21
CA ASN A 170 -3.66 -7.74 -11.06
C ASN A 170 -3.54 -8.41 -12.44
N ARG A 171 -3.74 -9.74 -12.53
CA ARG A 171 -3.65 -10.47 -13.80
C ARG A 171 -4.82 -10.15 -14.70
N LEU A 172 -6.05 -10.25 -14.20
CA LEU A 172 -7.25 -9.91 -14.93
C LEU A 172 -7.27 -8.43 -15.36
N SER A 173 -6.86 -7.54 -14.46
CA SER A 173 -6.85 -6.10 -14.72
C SER A 173 -5.84 -5.71 -15.78
N ALA A 174 -4.63 -6.28 -15.75
CA ALA A 174 -3.62 -6.08 -16.78
C ALA A 174 -4.07 -6.65 -18.13
N ARG A 175 -4.70 -7.84 -18.13
CA ARG A 175 -5.29 -8.40 -19.33
C ARG A 175 -6.27 -7.43 -19.98
N LYS A 176 -7.22 -6.88 -19.21
CA LYS A 176 -8.21 -5.89 -19.72
C LYS A 176 -7.54 -4.64 -20.30
N ALA A 177 -6.48 -4.12 -19.70
CA ALA A 177 -5.75 -2.97 -20.22
C ALA A 177 -5.09 -3.27 -21.58
N VAL A 178 -4.52 -4.46 -21.74
CA VAL A 178 -3.89 -4.89 -22.99
C VAL A 178 -4.95 -5.22 -24.04
N GLU A 179 -6.06 -5.86 -23.69
CA GLU A 179 -7.21 -6.10 -24.58
C GLU A 179 -7.78 -4.78 -25.12
N HIS A 180 -7.82 -3.72 -24.31
CA HIS A 180 -8.19 -2.39 -24.77
C HIS A 180 -7.23 -1.88 -25.85
N LEU A 181 -5.90 -1.99 -25.66
CA LEU A 181 -4.93 -1.61 -26.69
C LEU A 181 -5.14 -2.41 -27.97
N ILE A 182 -5.39 -3.70 -27.87
CA ILE A 182 -5.71 -4.57 -29.01
C ILE A 182 -6.99 -4.11 -29.71
N GLY A 183 -8.03 -3.78 -28.94
CA GLY A 183 -9.31 -3.22 -29.44
C GLY A 183 -9.12 -1.88 -30.17
N CYS A 184 -8.13 -1.08 -29.79
CA CYS A 184 -7.70 0.12 -30.52
C CYS A 184 -6.87 -0.17 -31.80
N GLY A 185 -6.82 -1.43 -32.25
CA GLY A 185 -6.10 -1.86 -33.45
C GLY A 185 -4.59 -2.04 -33.27
N ARG A 186 -4.08 -2.05 -32.03
CA ARG A 186 -2.65 -2.20 -31.77
C ARG A 186 -2.26 -3.67 -31.70
N ARG A 187 -1.18 -4.05 -32.38
CA ARG A 187 -0.70 -5.44 -32.43
C ARG A 187 0.74 -5.59 -31.93
N GLU A 188 1.59 -4.61 -32.18
CA GLU A 188 2.97 -4.57 -31.72
C GLU A 188 3.02 -3.84 -30.34
N ILE A 189 2.61 -4.57 -29.29
CA ILE A 189 2.44 -4.01 -27.95
C ILE A 189 3.67 -4.34 -27.10
N ALA A 190 4.42 -3.32 -26.69
CA ALA A 190 5.51 -3.49 -25.74
C ALA A 190 5.00 -3.48 -24.30
N HIS A 191 5.74 -4.14 -23.38
CA HIS A 191 5.47 -4.11 -21.96
C HIS A 191 6.66 -3.63 -21.15
N ILE A 192 6.47 -2.57 -20.38
CA ILE A 192 7.44 -2.12 -19.36
C ILE A 192 7.05 -2.78 -18.05
N VAL A 193 7.71 -3.90 -17.70
CA VAL A 193 7.42 -4.69 -16.51
C VAL A 193 8.11 -4.09 -15.27
N GLY A 194 7.52 -4.23 -14.10
CA GLY A 194 8.15 -3.85 -12.84
C GLY A 194 9.22 -4.85 -12.36
N PRO A 195 9.79 -4.64 -11.16
CA PRO A 195 10.83 -5.52 -10.63
C PRO A 195 10.36 -6.97 -10.44
N ASP A 196 11.22 -7.93 -10.73
CA ASP A 196 10.91 -9.36 -10.66
C ASP A 196 10.59 -9.85 -9.24
N TYR A 197 11.15 -9.17 -8.23
CA TYR A 197 10.95 -9.49 -6.82
C TYR A 197 9.62 -8.94 -6.25
N VAL A 198 8.78 -8.34 -7.09
CA VAL A 198 7.46 -7.83 -6.69
C VAL A 198 6.36 -8.67 -7.34
N SER A 199 5.52 -9.30 -6.52
CA SER A 199 4.48 -10.22 -6.98
C SER A 199 3.55 -9.60 -8.03
N VAL A 200 3.12 -8.35 -7.83
CA VAL A 200 2.21 -7.67 -8.76
C VAL A 200 2.81 -7.48 -10.14
N SER A 201 4.15 -7.29 -10.25
CA SER A 201 4.84 -7.21 -11.55
C SER A 201 4.63 -8.47 -12.36
N ARG A 202 4.82 -9.64 -11.72
CA ARG A 202 4.63 -10.95 -12.34
C ARG A 202 3.19 -11.17 -12.76
N MET A 203 2.21 -10.78 -11.92
CA MET A 203 0.80 -10.95 -12.26
C MET A 203 0.40 -10.07 -13.44
N ARG A 204 0.89 -8.82 -13.50
CA ARG A 204 0.62 -7.90 -14.61
C ARG A 204 1.27 -8.40 -15.91
N LEU A 205 2.49 -8.97 -15.86
CA LEU A 205 3.14 -9.62 -17.01
C LEU A 205 2.32 -10.82 -17.51
N LEU A 206 1.83 -11.68 -16.60
CA LEU A 206 0.97 -12.79 -16.99
C LEU A 206 -0.32 -12.32 -17.65
N GLY A 207 -0.95 -11.27 -17.15
CA GLY A 207 -2.14 -10.67 -17.77
C GLY A 207 -1.86 -10.12 -19.18
N TYR A 208 -0.71 -9.48 -19.38
CA TYR A 208 -0.26 -9.07 -20.72
C TYR A 208 -0.09 -10.26 -21.67
N GLN A 209 0.57 -11.34 -21.21
CA GLN A 209 0.75 -12.56 -22.00
C GLN A 209 -0.58 -13.24 -22.35
N ASP A 210 -1.51 -13.30 -21.39
CA ASP A 210 -2.85 -13.85 -21.61
C ASP A 210 -3.60 -13.07 -22.72
N ALA A 211 -3.61 -11.74 -22.65
CA ALA A 211 -4.26 -10.91 -23.63
C ALA A 211 -3.70 -11.14 -25.04
N LEU A 212 -2.37 -11.19 -25.19
CA LEU A 212 -1.74 -11.49 -26.48
C LEU A 212 -2.16 -12.88 -27.00
N LYS A 213 -2.08 -13.90 -26.15
CA LYS A 213 -2.41 -15.28 -26.51
C LYS A 213 -3.86 -15.44 -26.93
N GLU A 214 -4.80 -14.87 -26.17
CA GLU A 214 -6.24 -14.96 -26.46
C GLU A 214 -6.62 -14.22 -27.75
N ASN A 215 -5.82 -13.23 -28.18
CA ASN A 215 -6.03 -12.49 -29.42
C ASN A 215 -5.13 -12.95 -30.59
N GLY A 216 -4.44 -14.09 -30.46
CA GLY A 216 -3.60 -14.67 -31.51
C GLY A 216 -2.37 -13.82 -31.87
N ILE A 217 -1.86 -13.01 -30.91
CA ILE A 217 -0.66 -12.20 -31.09
C ILE A 217 0.53 -12.95 -30.49
N PRO A 218 1.58 -13.25 -31.28
CA PRO A 218 2.77 -13.92 -30.77
C PRO A 218 3.47 -13.09 -29.69
N PHE A 219 3.85 -13.74 -28.57
CA PHE A 219 4.68 -13.12 -27.56
C PHE A 219 6.11 -12.89 -28.09
N ASN A 220 6.61 -11.66 -27.94
CA ASN A 220 7.96 -11.29 -28.35
C ASN A 220 8.74 -10.75 -27.13
N GLU A 221 9.73 -11.49 -26.67
CA GLU A 221 10.54 -11.12 -25.51
C GLU A 221 11.28 -9.78 -25.68
N LYS A 222 11.62 -9.39 -26.93
CA LYS A 222 12.28 -8.12 -27.20
C LYS A 222 11.39 -6.91 -26.94
N LEU A 223 10.09 -7.10 -26.87
CA LEU A 223 9.10 -6.07 -26.51
C LEU A 223 8.84 -5.99 -24.99
N VAL A 224 9.56 -6.77 -24.16
CA VAL A 224 9.43 -6.75 -22.70
C VAL A 224 10.70 -6.20 -22.08
N VAL A 225 10.59 -5.05 -21.41
CA VAL A 225 11.76 -4.37 -20.79
C VAL A 225 11.46 -4.07 -19.33
N LYS A 226 12.46 -4.31 -18.46
CA LYS A 226 12.35 -4.11 -17.02
C LYS A 226 12.48 -2.64 -16.63
N GLY A 227 11.61 -2.22 -15.71
CA GLY A 227 11.66 -0.99 -14.93
C GLY A 227 11.67 -1.27 -13.43
N ASP A 228 11.51 -0.22 -12.62
CA ASP A 228 11.56 -0.26 -11.15
C ASP A 228 10.36 0.44 -10.48
N PHE A 229 9.29 0.69 -11.25
CA PHE A 229 8.11 1.46 -10.87
C PHE A 229 8.31 2.98 -10.77
N LEU A 230 9.49 3.52 -11.06
CA LEU A 230 9.77 4.95 -11.05
C LEU A 230 9.79 5.54 -12.47
N PRO A 231 9.51 6.85 -12.64
CA PRO A 231 9.38 7.46 -13.96
C PRO A 231 10.66 7.35 -14.81
N LEU A 232 11.83 7.51 -14.18
CA LEU A 232 13.12 7.43 -14.88
C LEU A 232 13.33 6.06 -15.52
N SER A 233 12.95 4.98 -14.84
CA SER A 233 13.09 3.64 -15.39
C SER A 233 12.15 3.40 -16.56
N GLY A 234 10.93 3.96 -16.52
CA GLY A 234 9.98 3.93 -17.64
C GLY A 234 10.52 4.65 -18.88
N TYR A 235 11.09 5.84 -18.67
CA TYR A 235 11.79 6.60 -19.72
C TYR A 235 12.94 5.79 -20.34
N GLN A 236 13.81 5.25 -19.51
CA GLN A 236 14.96 4.45 -19.98
C GLN A 236 14.52 3.16 -20.68
N ALA A 237 13.47 2.49 -20.16
CA ALA A 237 12.91 1.30 -20.76
C ALA A 237 12.36 1.58 -22.17
N MET A 238 11.61 2.69 -22.35
CA MET A 238 11.10 3.08 -23.66
C MET A 238 12.23 3.40 -24.65
N ARG A 239 13.27 4.08 -24.22
CA ARG A 239 14.46 4.33 -25.05
C ARG A 239 15.14 3.02 -25.48
N ARG A 240 15.24 2.04 -24.58
CA ARG A 240 15.76 0.70 -24.92
C ARG A 240 14.86 -0.02 -25.93
N LEU A 241 13.55 0.08 -25.78
CA LEU A 241 12.60 -0.47 -26.73
C LEU A 241 12.80 0.10 -28.14
N PHE A 242 13.04 1.39 -28.30
CA PHE A 242 13.38 1.98 -29.61
C PHE A 242 14.68 1.45 -30.22
N GLN A 243 15.63 1.02 -29.38
CA GLN A 243 16.91 0.46 -29.85
C GLN A 243 16.80 -1.01 -30.30
N THR A 244 15.71 -1.71 -29.97
CA THR A 244 15.52 -3.12 -30.40
C THR A 244 15.32 -3.28 -31.90
N GLY A 245 14.93 -2.21 -32.61
CA GLY A 245 14.51 -2.25 -34.01
C GLY A 245 13.15 -2.89 -34.25
N GLU A 246 12.46 -3.34 -33.19
CA GLU A 246 11.11 -3.89 -33.29
C GLU A 246 10.10 -2.76 -33.55
N LYS A 247 9.06 -3.07 -34.33
CA LYS A 247 7.93 -2.16 -34.50
C LYS A 247 7.14 -2.09 -33.17
N ILE A 248 6.75 -0.88 -32.75
CA ILE A 248 5.99 -0.64 -31.53
C ILE A 248 4.80 0.25 -31.89
N SER A 249 3.59 -0.25 -31.68
CA SER A 249 2.33 0.50 -31.92
C SER A 249 1.64 0.87 -30.61
N ALA A 250 2.00 0.20 -29.49
CA ALA A 250 1.52 0.54 -28.15
C ALA A 250 2.51 0.12 -27.07
N VAL A 251 2.36 0.71 -25.88
CA VAL A 251 3.06 0.35 -24.67
C VAL A 251 2.07 0.16 -23.53
N PHE A 252 2.14 -1.00 -22.87
CA PHE A 252 1.55 -1.22 -21.55
C PHE A 252 2.64 -1.12 -20.49
N ALA A 253 2.60 -0.11 -19.64
CA ALA A 253 3.49 0.00 -18.50
C ALA A 253 2.84 -0.61 -17.24
N ALA A 254 3.61 -1.37 -16.48
CA ALA A 254 3.11 -2.04 -15.29
C ALA A 254 2.65 -1.08 -14.19
N ASN A 255 2.99 0.23 -14.26
CA ASN A 255 2.36 1.27 -13.47
C ASN A 255 2.39 2.64 -14.18
N ASP A 256 1.64 3.60 -13.64
CA ASP A 256 1.52 4.94 -14.23
C ASP A 256 2.83 5.74 -14.17
N GLN A 257 3.60 5.60 -13.11
CA GLN A 257 4.88 6.32 -13.01
C GLN A 257 5.82 5.95 -14.16
N MET A 258 5.93 4.66 -14.50
CA MET A 258 6.70 4.23 -15.67
C MET A 258 6.04 4.63 -16.99
N ALA A 259 4.69 4.60 -17.08
CA ALA A 259 3.97 5.06 -18.25
C ALA A 259 4.27 6.54 -18.54
N ILE A 260 4.27 7.39 -17.51
CA ILE A 260 4.64 8.82 -17.62
C ILE A 260 6.06 8.98 -18.16
N GLY A 261 7.00 8.19 -17.65
CA GLY A 261 8.37 8.17 -18.17
C GLY A 261 8.44 7.73 -19.65
N ALA A 262 7.68 6.71 -20.03
CA ALA A 262 7.59 6.24 -21.41
C ALA A 262 6.98 7.31 -22.34
N ILE A 263 5.89 7.99 -21.93
CA ILE A 263 5.29 9.11 -22.66
C ILE A 263 6.35 10.16 -22.97
N ARG A 264 7.15 10.55 -22.00
CA ARG A 264 8.23 11.53 -22.19
C ARG A 264 9.25 11.07 -23.25
N ALA A 265 9.67 9.82 -23.21
CA ALA A 265 10.61 9.27 -24.19
C ALA A 265 10.01 9.19 -25.60
N ILE A 266 8.72 8.86 -25.73
CA ILE A 266 7.98 8.82 -26.99
C ILE A 266 7.90 10.22 -27.62
N GLN A 267 7.55 11.23 -26.81
CA GLN A 267 7.49 12.63 -27.27
C GLN A 267 8.84 13.18 -27.71
N GLU A 268 9.91 12.88 -26.98
CA GLU A 268 11.28 13.28 -27.35
C GLU A 268 11.77 12.61 -28.65
N ALA A 269 11.23 11.41 -28.96
CA ALA A 269 11.46 10.75 -30.24
C ALA A 269 10.59 11.32 -31.40
N GLY A 270 9.80 12.37 -31.14
CA GLY A 270 8.93 13.00 -32.14
C GLY A 270 7.74 12.15 -32.53
N LYS A 271 7.35 11.15 -31.72
CA LYS A 271 6.24 10.24 -32.00
C LYS A 271 4.93 10.72 -31.42
N ALA A 272 3.85 10.61 -32.19
CA ALA A 272 2.50 11.02 -31.79
C ALA A 272 1.85 9.99 -30.83
N ILE A 273 1.26 10.48 -29.72
CA ILE A 273 0.45 9.68 -28.80
C ILE A 273 -1.02 10.18 -28.91
N PRO A 274 -2.01 9.34 -29.16
CA PRO A 274 -1.94 7.89 -29.41
C PRO A 274 -1.68 7.54 -30.88
N GLY A 275 -1.54 8.51 -31.79
CA GLY A 275 -1.52 8.30 -33.23
C GLY A 275 -0.57 7.19 -33.68
N GLU A 276 0.71 7.31 -33.36
CA GLU A 276 1.72 6.30 -33.68
C GLU A 276 1.88 5.26 -32.57
N ILE A 277 1.95 5.69 -31.30
CA ILE A 277 2.15 4.80 -30.15
C ILE A 277 1.11 5.12 -29.08
N ALA A 278 0.21 4.17 -28.81
CA ALA A 278 -0.73 4.26 -27.71
C ALA A 278 -0.04 3.86 -26.37
N VAL A 279 -0.44 4.48 -25.26
CA VAL A 279 0.16 4.18 -23.93
C VAL A 279 -0.93 3.89 -22.93
N ALA A 280 -0.82 2.75 -22.22
CA ALA A 280 -1.66 2.40 -21.09
C ALA A 280 -0.80 2.16 -19.85
N GLY A 281 -1.29 2.62 -18.69
CA GLY A 281 -0.68 2.45 -17.39
C GLY A 281 -1.50 1.58 -16.45
N PHE A 282 -1.19 1.67 -15.17
CA PHE A 282 -1.85 0.96 -14.08
C PHE A 282 -1.71 1.78 -12.80
N ASP A 283 -2.70 1.82 -11.93
CA ASP A 283 -2.84 2.44 -10.61
C ASP A 283 -3.81 3.63 -10.58
N ASN A 284 -3.96 4.40 -11.67
CA ASN A 284 -4.70 5.66 -11.75
C ASN A 284 -4.23 6.70 -10.73
N ILE A 285 -2.90 6.94 -10.67
CA ILE A 285 -2.35 8.00 -9.83
C ILE A 285 -2.70 9.38 -10.38
N PHE A 286 -2.84 10.40 -9.51
CA PHE A 286 -3.19 11.77 -9.94
C PHE A 286 -2.32 12.31 -11.07
N PRO A 287 -0.99 12.16 -11.09
CA PRO A 287 -0.18 12.62 -12.22
C PRO A 287 -0.58 12.04 -13.57
N SER A 288 -1.30 10.92 -13.63
CA SER A 288 -1.79 10.32 -14.88
C SER A 288 -2.79 11.22 -15.62
N THR A 289 -3.47 12.12 -14.90
CA THR A 289 -4.41 13.10 -15.47
C THR A 289 -3.73 14.38 -15.94
N LEU A 290 -2.52 14.67 -15.44
CA LEU A 290 -1.79 15.91 -15.71
C LEU A 290 -0.86 15.82 -16.91
N VAL A 291 -0.51 14.60 -17.37
CA VAL A 291 0.32 14.42 -18.56
C VAL A 291 -0.46 14.70 -19.83
N SER A 292 0.24 15.04 -20.88
CA SER A 292 -0.39 15.31 -22.20
C SER A 292 0.13 14.29 -23.24
N PRO A 293 -0.78 13.51 -23.83
CA PRO A 293 -2.21 13.38 -23.49
C PRO A 293 -2.41 12.69 -22.13
N PRO A 294 -3.58 12.89 -21.48
CA PRO A 294 -3.91 12.20 -20.24
C PRO A 294 -3.86 10.68 -20.40
N LEU A 295 -3.34 9.98 -19.38
CA LEU A 295 -3.01 8.57 -19.45
C LEU A 295 -4.21 7.65 -19.21
N THR A 296 -4.48 6.76 -20.16
CA THR A 296 -5.35 5.59 -19.98
C THR A 296 -4.71 4.65 -18.97
N THR A 297 -5.47 4.24 -17.96
CA THR A 297 -4.91 3.46 -16.85
C THR A 297 -5.96 2.59 -16.16
N VAL A 298 -5.51 1.57 -15.47
CA VAL A 298 -6.37 0.78 -14.56
C VAL A 298 -6.48 1.51 -13.22
N ARG A 299 -7.70 1.88 -12.83
CA ARG A 299 -8.00 2.40 -11.50
C ARG A 299 -7.95 1.27 -10.47
N VAL A 300 -7.01 1.36 -9.55
CA VAL A 300 -6.97 0.56 -8.32
C VAL A 300 -7.62 1.38 -7.21
N PRO A 301 -8.58 0.84 -6.45
CA PRO A 301 -9.26 1.59 -5.37
C PRO A 301 -8.37 1.68 -4.13
N ASN A 302 -7.25 2.40 -4.22
CA ASN A 302 -6.18 2.44 -3.22
C ASN A 302 -6.67 2.90 -1.85
N TYR A 303 -7.49 3.96 -1.81
CA TYR A 303 -8.06 4.45 -0.56
C TYR A 303 -8.94 3.37 0.11
N ASP A 304 -9.84 2.74 -0.67
CA ASP A 304 -10.73 1.69 -0.16
C ASP A 304 -9.95 0.44 0.28
N MET A 305 -8.85 0.11 -0.41
CA MET A 305 -7.93 -0.95 0.03
C MET A 305 -7.35 -0.64 1.40
N GLY A 306 -6.94 0.61 1.63
CA GLY A 306 -6.44 1.08 2.91
C GLY A 306 -7.49 0.98 4.02
N VAL A 307 -8.71 1.47 3.74
CA VAL A 307 -9.86 1.37 4.66
C VAL A 307 -10.19 -0.08 5.00
N ALA A 308 -10.25 -0.95 3.99
CA ALA A 308 -10.57 -2.36 4.16
C ALA A 308 -9.51 -3.08 5.01
N ALA A 309 -8.23 -2.83 4.75
CA ALA A 309 -7.13 -3.42 5.51
C ALA A 309 -7.14 -2.97 6.98
N ALA A 310 -7.36 -1.68 7.23
CA ALA A 310 -7.44 -1.14 8.58
C ALA A 310 -8.64 -1.68 9.35
N LYS A 311 -9.83 -1.72 8.74
CA LYS A 311 -11.03 -2.31 9.34
C LYS A 311 -10.82 -3.78 9.69
N ARG A 312 -10.23 -4.55 8.77
CA ARG A 312 -9.96 -5.98 9.01
C ARG A 312 -8.95 -6.17 10.14
N LEU A 313 -7.87 -5.37 10.17
CA LEU A 313 -6.89 -5.43 11.25
C LEU A 313 -7.51 -5.10 12.61
N LEU A 314 -8.34 -4.05 12.71
CA LEU A 314 -9.03 -3.67 13.95
C LEU A 314 -9.96 -4.78 14.44
N GLN A 315 -10.70 -5.45 13.54
CA GLN A 315 -11.53 -6.62 13.89
C GLN A 315 -10.69 -7.75 14.49
N ARG A 316 -9.49 -8.03 13.96
CA ARG A 316 -8.56 -9.02 14.54
C ARG A 316 -8.05 -8.59 15.91
N ILE A 317 -7.68 -7.33 16.08
CA ILE A 317 -7.21 -6.77 17.37
C ILE A 317 -8.31 -6.87 18.45
N GLU A 318 -9.58 -6.68 18.06
CA GLU A 318 -10.72 -6.75 18.96
C GLU A 318 -11.23 -8.18 19.21
N GLY A 319 -10.66 -9.17 18.52
CA GLY A 319 -11.12 -10.57 18.60
C GLY A 319 -12.46 -10.83 17.91
N LYS A 320 -12.94 -9.90 17.06
CA LYS A 320 -14.19 -10.03 16.29
C LYS A 320 -14.02 -10.85 15.02
N ALA A 321 -12.78 -11.10 14.59
CA ALA A 321 -12.44 -11.95 13.46
C ALA A 321 -11.51 -13.08 13.93
N ALA A 322 -11.94 -14.32 13.75
CA ALA A 322 -11.21 -15.52 14.15
C ALA A 322 -10.90 -16.42 12.93
N GLY A 323 -10.08 -17.43 13.12
CA GLY A 323 -9.72 -18.40 12.08
C GLY A 323 -8.58 -17.96 11.17
N ASP A 324 -8.36 -18.74 10.11
CA ASP A 324 -7.34 -18.48 9.08
C ASP A 324 -7.61 -17.17 8.35
N GLY A 325 -6.57 -16.61 7.73
CA GLY A 325 -6.66 -15.36 6.99
C GLY A 325 -7.59 -15.45 5.77
N GLU A 326 -8.38 -14.43 5.57
CA GLU A 326 -9.28 -14.27 4.43
C GLU A 326 -8.66 -13.34 3.38
N THR A 327 -9.02 -13.55 2.11
CA THR A 327 -8.63 -12.68 1.01
C THR A 327 -9.83 -11.82 0.62
N LEU A 328 -9.70 -10.51 0.77
CA LEU A 328 -10.65 -9.52 0.27
C LEU A 328 -10.15 -9.01 -1.07
N LEU A 329 -10.90 -9.30 -2.13
CA LEU A 329 -10.61 -8.89 -3.50
C LEU A 329 -11.47 -7.69 -3.87
N LEU A 330 -10.85 -6.54 -4.16
CA LEU A 330 -11.55 -5.34 -4.63
C LEU A 330 -11.55 -5.28 -6.15
N GLY A 331 -12.61 -4.66 -6.71
CA GLY A 331 -12.74 -4.45 -8.15
C GLY A 331 -11.82 -3.36 -8.67
N THR A 332 -11.45 -3.46 -9.95
CA THR A 332 -10.70 -2.45 -10.69
C THR A 332 -11.50 -1.99 -11.89
N GLU A 333 -11.19 -0.82 -12.42
CA GLU A 333 -11.83 -0.23 -13.59
C GLU A 333 -10.76 0.28 -14.56
N LEU A 334 -10.99 0.10 -15.88
CA LEU A 334 -10.15 0.73 -16.89
C LEU A 334 -10.69 2.13 -17.19
N ILE A 335 -9.87 3.14 -17.00
CA ILE A 335 -10.17 4.54 -17.32
C ILE A 335 -9.51 4.87 -18.65
N VAL A 336 -10.32 5.02 -19.68
CA VAL A 336 -9.85 5.33 -21.03
C VAL A 336 -9.68 6.84 -21.17
N ARG A 337 -8.46 7.27 -21.55
CA ARG A 337 -8.09 8.68 -21.75
C ARG A 337 -7.36 8.90 -23.08
N GLY A 338 -6.88 10.13 -23.28
CA GLY A 338 -6.24 10.59 -24.51
C GLY A 338 -5.02 9.80 -24.97
N SER A 339 -4.34 9.08 -24.10
CA SER A 339 -3.14 8.31 -24.49
C SER A 339 -3.44 7.04 -25.28
N THR A 340 -4.69 6.61 -25.37
CA THR A 340 -5.13 5.48 -26.22
C THR A 340 -6.28 5.84 -27.16
N SER A 341 -7.12 6.82 -26.78
CA SER A 341 -8.27 7.26 -27.56
C SER A 341 -8.39 8.79 -27.49
N PRO A 342 -8.40 9.51 -28.63
CA PRO A 342 -8.61 10.96 -28.63
C PRO A 342 -9.96 11.38 -27.99
N GLU A 343 -10.96 10.51 -28.02
CA GLU A 343 -12.31 10.71 -27.46
C GLU A 343 -12.39 10.26 -25.98
N GLY A 344 -11.30 9.81 -25.39
CA GLY A 344 -11.27 9.37 -24.00
C GLY A 344 -11.57 10.50 -23.02
N ASP A 345 -11.91 10.13 -21.77
CA ASP A 345 -12.14 11.10 -20.69
C ASP A 345 -10.84 11.85 -20.36
N ASN A 346 -10.80 13.12 -20.74
CA ASN A 346 -9.67 14.01 -20.52
C ASN A 346 -9.94 15.00 -19.36
N SER A 347 -11.00 14.78 -18.60
CA SER A 347 -11.34 15.61 -17.44
C SER A 347 -10.32 15.40 -16.30
N TRP A 348 -10.14 16.45 -15.52
CA TRP A 348 -9.38 16.35 -14.27
C TRP A 348 -10.29 15.81 -13.18
N ASP A 349 -10.03 14.60 -12.75
CA ASP A 349 -10.68 14.02 -11.57
C ASP A 349 -9.92 14.46 -10.30
N LEU A 350 -10.23 15.68 -9.85
CA LEU A 350 -9.65 16.25 -8.63
C LEU A 350 -10.28 15.67 -7.35
N GLY A 351 -11.40 14.92 -7.48
CA GLY A 351 -12.15 14.39 -6.34
C GLY A 351 -11.71 13.00 -5.89
N SER A 352 -10.90 12.29 -6.69
CA SER A 352 -10.46 10.92 -6.40
C SER A 352 -9.15 10.83 -5.59
N TRP A 353 -8.75 11.93 -4.96
CA TRP A 353 -7.49 12.07 -4.19
C TRP A 353 -7.73 12.30 -2.72
#